data_caa611417e36740829764205bcc6cb2e
#
_entry.id   caa611417e36740829764205bcc6cb2e
#
_cell.length_a   1.000
_cell.length_b   1.000
_cell.length_c   1.000
_cell.angle_alpha   90.00
_cell.angle_beta   90.00
_cell.angle_gamma   90.00
#
_symmetry.space_group_name_H-M   'P 1'
#
loop_
_entity.id
_entity.type
_entity.pdbx_description
1 polymer ?
#
loop_
_entity_poly.entity_id
_entity_poly.type
_entity_poly.pdbx_seq_one_letter_code
_entity_poly.pdbx_strand_id
1 'polypeptide(L)'
;MQTGLLLPGERRDLGNGLSLRWSSAGDTEEIAYLASSVFRDSADAPLNVNLANLIRELMSGNHPLMGPGDFAVIEDVQRKEHPLVACTCFWSQTWEFEGIPFQFGRPEIVATDPAYRKRGLVRALFETIHARSQAEGHLAEAITGIRYFYRQFGYEYALDLGGRSITYLSLIPRAEEGVPEPYSLRDATEEDIPLILHLYDCRKASSIVWSPIEERWLRYHMRTWKTLEMDDSWHIQMVVDSAGLAQGFLVTPVVRWDQSMVVFALEVVPDFNLQRALPAILRAIHAQGLQLRVSANVGPISEICFNLGQAHPVYDALGKALAPRHMPPYAWYVRIADLPKFIQHVAPVLERRLAHSPLGSFSGELKFDFYRGGLRIAFEHGSLTAAEHWRSSTWGSNENAAFPPLVFLQLLFGYRSLDDLRYAFPDVKVKEESELVLNVLFPARSSWVVPIG
;
A
#
# COMPACT_ATOMS: atom_id res chain seq x y z
N MET A 1 -26.06 -14.91 -9.73
CA MET A 1 -25.25 -15.70 -10.67
C MET A 1 -23.86 -15.79 -10.07
N GLN A 2 -23.38 -16.99 -9.75
CA GLN A 2 -21.97 -17.17 -9.43
C GLN A 2 -21.21 -16.84 -10.71
N THR A 3 -20.50 -15.74 -10.71
CA THR A 3 -19.53 -15.43 -11.77
C THR A 3 -18.41 -16.45 -11.64
N GLY A 4 -18.41 -17.47 -12.52
CA GLY A 4 -17.35 -18.47 -12.54
C GLY A 4 -15.98 -17.81 -12.74
N LEU A 5 -14.94 -18.44 -12.20
CA LEU A 5 -13.57 -18.06 -12.45
C LEU A 5 -13.31 -18.03 -13.97
N LEU A 6 -12.79 -16.91 -14.47
CA LEU A 6 -12.39 -16.78 -15.87
C LEU A 6 -10.95 -17.23 -15.99
N LEU A 7 -10.69 -18.29 -16.75
CA LEU A 7 -9.35 -18.82 -16.96
C LEU A 7 -8.59 -18.08 -18.07
N PRO A 8 -7.25 -18.14 -18.10
CA PRO A 8 -6.46 -17.61 -19.21
C PRO A 8 -6.93 -18.19 -20.56
N GLY A 9 -7.15 -17.32 -21.54
CA GLY A 9 -7.64 -17.68 -22.86
C GLY A 9 -9.17 -17.76 -22.99
N GLU A 10 -9.92 -17.80 -21.89
CA GLU A 10 -11.37 -17.71 -21.90
C GLU A 10 -11.86 -16.29 -22.12
N ARG A 11 -13.08 -16.18 -22.64
CA ARG A 11 -13.77 -14.92 -22.87
C ARG A 11 -15.16 -14.98 -22.26
N ARG A 12 -15.56 -13.89 -21.58
CA ARG A 12 -16.92 -13.70 -21.08
C ARG A 12 -17.61 -12.61 -21.90
N ASP A 13 -18.69 -12.99 -22.57
CA ASP A 13 -19.55 -12.03 -23.26
C ASP A 13 -20.30 -11.16 -22.23
N LEU A 14 -20.21 -9.86 -22.39
CA LEU A 14 -20.92 -8.86 -21.57
C LEU A 14 -22.15 -8.28 -22.32
N GLY A 15 -22.40 -8.74 -23.53
CA GLY A 15 -23.42 -8.20 -24.44
C GLY A 15 -22.98 -6.95 -25.20
N ASN A 16 -23.77 -6.56 -26.19
CA ASN A 16 -23.52 -5.35 -27.02
C ASN A 16 -22.14 -5.30 -27.67
N GLY A 17 -21.55 -6.43 -28.02
CA GLY A 17 -20.22 -6.51 -28.63
C GLY A 17 -19.06 -6.36 -27.63
N LEU A 18 -19.32 -6.35 -26.31
CA LEU A 18 -18.30 -6.26 -25.29
C LEU A 18 -17.89 -7.65 -24.79
N SER A 19 -16.59 -7.89 -24.73
CA SER A 19 -16.02 -9.15 -24.26
C SER A 19 -14.95 -8.90 -23.22
N LEU A 20 -15.00 -9.63 -22.08
CA LEU A 20 -14.04 -9.57 -20.99
C LEU A 20 -13.14 -10.80 -21.03
N ARG A 21 -11.83 -10.58 -20.86
CA ARG A 21 -10.81 -11.64 -20.81
C ARG A 21 -9.58 -11.20 -20.03
N TRP A 22 -8.69 -12.14 -19.73
CA TRP A 22 -7.33 -11.81 -19.32
C TRP A 22 -6.48 -11.39 -20.53
N SER A 23 -5.50 -10.55 -20.28
CA SER A 23 -4.57 -10.05 -21.31
C SER A 23 -3.55 -11.10 -21.75
N SER A 24 -2.87 -10.76 -22.81
CA SER A 24 -1.70 -11.47 -23.35
C SER A 24 -0.61 -10.47 -23.70
N ALA A 25 0.59 -10.93 -24.05
CA ALA A 25 1.67 -10.05 -24.47
C ALA A 25 1.30 -9.14 -25.68
N GLY A 26 0.38 -9.61 -26.55
CA GLY A 26 -0.09 -8.83 -27.69
C GLY A 26 -0.95 -7.61 -27.31
N ASP A 27 -1.41 -7.51 -26.08
CA ASP A 27 -2.27 -6.42 -25.62
C ASP A 27 -1.50 -5.23 -25.03
N THR A 28 -0.18 -5.34 -24.89
CA THR A 28 0.68 -4.36 -24.19
C THR A 28 0.45 -2.94 -24.68
N GLU A 29 0.53 -2.69 -25.99
CA GLU A 29 0.38 -1.33 -26.54
C GLU A 29 -1.05 -0.79 -26.43
N GLU A 30 -2.05 -1.65 -26.56
CA GLU A 30 -3.45 -1.24 -26.43
C GLU A 30 -3.78 -0.89 -24.97
N ILE A 31 -3.27 -1.64 -23.99
CA ILE A 31 -3.43 -1.33 -22.56
C ILE A 31 -2.67 -0.04 -22.23
N ALA A 32 -1.44 0.11 -22.73
CA ALA A 32 -0.64 1.31 -22.54
C ALA A 32 -1.34 2.56 -23.11
N TYR A 33 -1.91 2.44 -24.32
CA TYR A 33 -2.69 3.50 -24.92
C TYR A 33 -3.94 3.85 -24.10
N LEU A 34 -4.76 2.86 -23.76
CA LEU A 34 -5.99 3.07 -22.99
C LEU A 34 -5.69 3.77 -21.66
N ALA A 35 -4.78 3.22 -20.86
CA ALA A 35 -4.48 3.77 -19.55
C ALA A 35 -3.86 5.17 -19.66
N SER A 36 -2.86 5.38 -20.53
CA SER A 36 -2.24 6.70 -20.72
C SER A 36 -3.21 7.77 -21.23
N SER A 37 -4.22 7.37 -21.98
CA SER A 37 -5.29 8.27 -22.46
C SER A 37 -6.29 8.63 -21.34
N VAL A 38 -6.58 7.70 -20.44
CA VAL A 38 -7.52 7.89 -19.33
C VAL A 38 -6.89 8.69 -18.19
N PHE A 39 -5.60 8.48 -17.90
CA PHE A 39 -4.85 9.11 -16.81
C PHE A 39 -4.05 10.36 -17.25
N ARG A 40 -4.39 10.98 -18.37
CA ARG A 40 -3.83 12.27 -18.74
C ARG A 40 -4.45 13.41 -17.91
N ASP A 41 -3.73 14.51 -17.77
CA ASP A 41 -4.15 15.65 -16.91
C ASP A 41 -5.45 16.32 -17.38
N SER A 42 -5.70 16.35 -18.68
CA SER A 42 -6.93 16.87 -19.27
C SER A 42 -7.23 16.19 -20.60
N ALA A 43 -8.44 16.39 -21.15
CA ALA A 43 -8.86 15.78 -22.42
C ALA A 43 -7.94 16.15 -23.59
N ASP A 44 -7.34 17.34 -23.57
CA ASP A 44 -6.47 17.87 -24.62
C ASP A 44 -4.98 17.71 -24.30
N ALA A 45 -4.64 17.19 -23.09
CA ALA A 45 -3.25 16.93 -22.72
C ALA A 45 -2.67 15.74 -23.52
N PRO A 46 -1.35 15.70 -23.72
CA PRO A 46 -0.69 14.54 -24.30
C PRO A 46 -0.95 13.29 -23.45
N LEU A 47 -0.74 12.11 -24.04
CA LEU A 47 -0.83 10.84 -23.32
C LEU A 47 0.16 10.81 -22.13
N ASN A 48 -0.21 10.16 -21.06
CA ASN A 48 0.69 9.95 -19.92
C ASN A 48 1.77 8.91 -20.29
N VAL A 49 2.90 9.41 -20.79
CA VAL A 49 4.01 8.56 -21.28
C VAL A 49 4.60 7.71 -20.15
N ASN A 50 4.69 8.26 -18.93
CA ASN A 50 5.23 7.51 -17.78
C ASN A 50 4.37 6.29 -17.47
N LEU A 51 3.04 6.45 -17.45
CA LEU A 51 2.13 5.32 -17.26
C LEU A 51 2.18 4.31 -18.42
N ALA A 52 2.33 4.79 -19.66
CA ALA A 52 2.50 3.89 -20.79
C ALA A 52 3.79 3.05 -20.67
N ASN A 53 4.90 3.66 -20.26
CA ASN A 53 6.17 2.97 -20.02
C ASN A 53 6.08 1.99 -18.84
N LEU A 54 5.41 2.37 -17.76
CA LEU A 54 5.14 1.47 -16.64
C LEU A 54 4.37 0.21 -17.10
N ILE A 55 3.33 0.36 -17.91
CA ILE A 55 2.55 -0.78 -18.42
C ILE A 55 3.41 -1.70 -19.30
N ARG A 56 4.24 -1.13 -20.18
CA ARG A 56 5.18 -1.91 -20.99
C ARG A 56 6.13 -2.74 -20.12
N GLU A 57 6.65 -2.14 -19.05
CA GLU A 57 7.51 -2.82 -18.10
C GLU A 57 6.77 -3.91 -17.32
N LEU A 58 5.59 -3.62 -16.77
CA LEU A 58 4.75 -4.59 -16.07
C LEU A 58 4.39 -5.80 -16.94
N MET A 59 4.24 -5.61 -18.25
CA MET A 59 3.89 -6.66 -19.21
C MET A 59 5.10 -7.25 -19.96
N SER A 60 6.32 -6.80 -19.67
CA SER A 60 7.54 -7.26 -20.34
C SER A 60 7.89 -8.74 -20.10
N GLY A 61 7.34 -9.31 -19.00
CA GLY A 61 7.73 -10.63 -18.49
C GLY A 61 9.02 -10.62 -17.64
N ASN A 62 9.68 -9.47 -17.49
CA ASN A 62 10.88 -9.30 -16.66
C ASN A 62 10.55 -8.65 -15.30
N HIS A 63 9.36 -8.10 -15.15
CA HIS A 63 8.93 -7.46 -13.91
C HIS A 63 8.75 -8.51 -12.79
N PRO A 64 9.25 -8.27 -11.56
CA PRO A 64 9.27 -9.30 -10.52
C PRO A 64 7.89 -9.69 -9.98
N LEU A 65 6.86 -8.86 -10.16
CA LEU A 65 5.52 -9.08 -9.59
C LEU A 65 4.43 -9.33 -10.63
N MET A 66 4.63 -8.95 -11.88
CA MET A 66 3.59 -9.00 -12.92
C MET A 66 4.10 -9.56 -14.24
N GLY A 67 3.15 -10.03 -15.03
CA GLY A 67 3.40 -10.47 -16.40
C GLY A 67 2.24 -10.19 -17.35
N PRO A 68 2.37 -10.61 -18.60
CA PRO A 68 1.40 -10.30 -19.65
C PRO A 68 -0.04 -10.77 -19.40
N GLY A 69 -0.24 -11.77 -18.53
CA GLY A 69 -1.55 -12.34 -18.20
C GLY A 69 -2.27 -11.67 -17.01
N ASP A 70 -1.72 -10.58 -16.46
CA ASP A 70 -2.18 -10.02 -15.19
C ASP A 70 -3.09 -8.79 -15.33
N PHE A 71 -3.48 -8.43 -16.54
CA PHE A 71 -4.55 -7.45 -16.77
C PHE A 71 -5.86 -8.16 -17.13
N ALA A 72 -6.95 -7.79 -16.44
CA ALA A 72 -8.30 -8.04 -16.93
C ALA A 72 -8.67 -6.92 -17.87
N VAL A 73 -9.09 -7.25 -19.09
CA VAL A 73 -9.42 -6.29 -20.15
C VAL A 73 -10.81 -6.52 -20.70
N ILE A 74 -11.47 -5.42 -21.07
CA ILE A 74 -12.73 -5.47 -21.82
C ILE A 74 -12.49 -4.85 -23.19
N GLU A 75 -12.82 -5.61 -24.24
CA GLU A 75 -12.73 -5.19 -25.63
C GLU A 75 -14.13 -5.00 -26.23
N ASP A 76 -14.26 -4.02 -27.11
CA ASP A 76 -15.39 -3.89 -28.02
C ASP A 76 -15.00 -4.50 -29.37
N VAL A 77 -15.55 -5.69 -29.69
CA VAL A 77 -15.21 -6.45 -30.90
C VAL A 77 -15.67 -5.73 -32.19
N GLN A 78 -16.50 -4.70 -32.08
CA GLN A 78 -16.97 -3.90 -33.21
C GLN A 78 -16.04 -2.72 -33.51
N ARG A 79 -15.15 -2.36 -32.59
CA ARG A 79 -14.22 -1.25 -32.71
C ARG A 79 -12.94 -1.70 -33.41
N LYS A 80 -12.61 -1.05 -34.54
CA LYS A 80 -11.46 -1.43 -35.36
C LYS A 80 -10.14 -0.89 -34.82
N GLU A 81 -10.16 0.31 -34.26
CA GLU A 81 -8.99 0.98 -33.68
C GLU A 81 -9.17 1.08 -32.15
N HIS A 82 -8.13 0.75 -31.42
CA HIS A 82 -8.14 0.75 -29.96
C HIS A 82 -9.34 0.00 -29.36
N PRO A 83 -9.44 -1.31 -29.60
CA PRO A 83 -10.61 -2.11 -29.19
C PRO A 83 -10.75 -2.24 -27.67
N LEU A 84 -9.67 -2.05 -26.89
CA LEU A 84 -9.75 -2.12 -25.44
C LEU A 84 -10.42 -0.87 -24.88
N VAL A 85 -11.50 -1.07 -24.12
CA VAL A 85 -12.35 0.00 -23.58
C VAL A 85 -12.33 0.09 -22.05
N ALA A 86 -11.87 -0.95 -21.36
CA ALA A 86 -11.61 -0.91 -19.93
C ALA A 86 -10.54 -1.94 -19.54
N CYS A 87 -9.76 -1.62 -18.52
CA CYS A 87 -8.78 -2.55 -17.95
C CYS A 87 -8.57 -2.31 -16.45
N THR A 88 -8.00 -3.31 -15.79
CA THR A 88 -7.35 -3.22 -14.48
C THR A 88 -6.30 -4.32 -14.39
N CYS A 89 -5.15 -4.03 -13.78
CA CYS A 89 -4.19 -5.09 -13.47
C CYS A 89 -4.51 -5.75 -12.12
N PHE A 90 -3.92 -6.91 -11.89
CA PHE A 90 -4.02 -7.65 -10.65
C PHE A 90 -2.77 -8.47 -10.41
N TRP A 91 -2.17 -8.32 -9.24
CA TRP A 91 -1.02 -9.14 -8.83
C TRP A 91 -1.12 -9.60 -7.39
N SER A 92 -0.38 -10.65 -7.09
CA SER A 92 -0.31 -11.26 -5.78
C SER A 92 0.94 -10.79 -5.04
N GLN A 93 0.78 -10.51 -3.76
CA GLN A 93 1.87 -10.19 -2.84
C GLN A 93 1.68 -10.94 -1.52
N THR A 94 2.74 -10.99 -0.73
CA THR A 94 2.66 -11.41 0.67
C THR A 94 2.78 -10.18 1.54
N TRP A 95 1.78 -9.97 2.41
CA TRP A 95 1.86 -9.02 3.50
C TRP A 95 1.91 -9.77 4.84
N GLU A 96 2.22 -9.08 5.90
CA GLU A 96 2.23 -9.64 7.23
C GLU A 96 1.32 -8.84 8.16
N PHE A 97 0.56 -9.56 9.00
CA PHE A 97 -0.21 -8.98 10.09
C PHE A 97 0.52 -9.29 11.41
N GLU A 98 1.23 -8.33 11.97
CA GLU A 98 2.15 -8.49 13.12
C GLU A 98 3.02 -9.76 13.04
N GLY A 99 3.66 -9.97 11.90
CA GLY A 99 4.56 -11.11 11.67
C GLY A 99 3.88 -12.38 11.15
N ILE A 100 2.55 -12.45 11.05
CA ILE A 100 1.85 -13.56 10.40
C ILE A 100 1.69 -13.24 8.91
N PRO A 101 2.36 -13.98 8.01
CA PRO A 101 2.27 -13.74 6.58
C PRO A 101 0.92 -14.16 6.02
N PHE A 102 0.38 -13.41 5.08
CA PHE A 102 -0.83 -13.77 4.35
C PHE A 102 -0.74 -13.35 2.89
N GLN A 103 -1.39 -14.14 2.02
CA GLN A 103 -1.48 -13.83 0.61
C GLN A 103 -2.50 -12.72 0.38
N PHE A 104 -2.13 -11.82 -0.49
CA PHE A 104 -2.81 -10.56 -0.70
C PHE A 104 -2.90 -10.23 -2.18
N GLY A 105 -4.09 -9.83 -2.62
CA GLY A 105 -4.36 -9.43 -4.00
C GLY A 105 -4.42 -7.91 -4.17
N ARG A 106 -3.83 -7.40 -5.22
CA ARG A 106 -3.75 -5.96 -5.47
C ARG A 106 -4.24 -5.60 -6.88
N PRO A 107 -5.49 -5.14 -7.03
CA PRO A 107 -5.93 -4.47 -8.25
C PRO A 107 -5.36 -3.05 -8.32
N GLU A 108 -4.90 -2.63 -9.52
CA GLU A 108 -4.42 -1.27 -9.79
C GLU A 108 -4.71 -0.89 -11.26
N ILE A 109 -4.39 0.34 -11.64
CA ILE A 109 -4.53 0.86 -13.01
C ILE A 109 -5.94 0.62 -13.57
N VAL A 110 -6.96 1.05 -12.82
CA VAL A 110 -8.36 0.92 -13.24
C VAL A 110 -8.69 2.00 -14.26
N ALA A 111 -8.73 1.64 -15.53
CA ALA A 111 -9.01 2.56 -16.62
C ALA A 111 -10.31 2.17 -17.34
N THR A 112 -11.10 3.17 -17.75
CA THR A 112 -12.28 3.00 -18.62
C THR A 112 -12.38 4.17 -19.58
N ASP A 113 -12.42 3.89 -20.87
CA ASP A 113 -12.65 4.87 -21.93
C ASP A 113 -13.88 5.73 -21.57
N PRO A 114 -13.78 7.06 -21.56
CA PRO A 114 -14.88 7.96 -21.20
C PRO A 114 -16.20 7.66 -21.92
N ALA A 115 -16.17 7.23 -23.18
CA ALA A 115 -17.35 6.88 -23.96
C ALA A 115 -18.06 5.59 -23.48
N TYR A 116 -17.36 4.77 -22.69
CA TYR A 116 -17.87 3.49 -22.17
C TYR A 116 -18.19 3.53 -20.67
N ARG A 117 -18.04 4.67 -20.00
CA ARG A 117 -18.36 4.84 -18.59
C ARG A 117 -19.86 4.61 -18.32
N LYS A 118 -20.20 4.29 -17.07
CA LYS A 118 -21.57 4.05 -16.59
C LYS A 118 -22.27 2.83 -17.22
N ARG A 119 -21.51 1.91 -17.83
CA ARG A 119 -22.01 0.64 -18.40
C ARG A 119 -21.73 -0.59 -17.53
N GLY A 120 -21.29 -0.41 -16.28
CA GLY A 120 -20.99 -1.52 -15.37
C GLY A 120 -19.64 -2.21 -15.60
N LEU A 121 -18.78 -1.72 -16.50
CA LEU A 121 -17.53 -2.38 -16.90
C LEU A 121 -16.57 -2.58 -15.72
N VAL A 122 -16.37 -1.55 -14.89
CA VAL A 122 -15.52 -1.66 -13.68
C VAL A 122 -16.07 -2.74 -12.73
N ARG A 123 -17.39 -2.89 -12.61
CA ARG A 123 -17.98 -3.95 -11.80
C ARG A 123 -17.64 -5.34 -12.37
N ALA A 124 -17.74 -5.53 -13.67
CA ALA A 124 -17.38 -6.79 -14.32
C ALA A 124 -15.88 -7.11 -14.15
N LEU A 125 -15.01 -6.10 -14.24
CA LEU A 125 -13.57 -6.26 -13.97
C LEU A 125 -13.34 -6.69 -12.51
N PHE A 126 -13.92 -6.00 -11.53
CA PHE A 126 -13.75 -6.35 -10.11
C PHE A 126 -14.33 -7.71 -9.74
N GLU A 127 -15.45 -8.11 -10.33
CA GLU A 127 -15.98 -9.46 -10.14
C GLU A 127 -14.98 -10.53 -10.62
N THR A 128 -14.30 -10.28 -11.75
CA THR A 128 -13.27 -11.18 -12.30
C THR A 128 -12.02 -11.21 -11.42
N ILE A 129 -11.55 -10.03 -10.97
CA ILE A 129 -10.45 -9.90 -10.02
C ILE A 129 -10.75 -10.66 -8.71
N HIS A 130 -11.92 -10.45 -8.12
CA HIS A 130 -12.30 -11.10 -6.87
C HIS A 130 -12.40 -12.63 -7.01
N ALA A 131 -12.90 -13.12 -8.16
CA ALA A 131 -12.95 -14.56 -8.43
C ALA A 131 -11.54 -15.17 -8.53
N ARG A 132 -10.61 -14.49 -9.21
CA ARG A 132 -9.19 -14.89 -9.28
C ARG A 132 -8.54 -14.84 -7.91
N SER A 133 -8.70 -13.74 -7.18
CA SER A 133 -8.18 -13.56 -5.82
C SER A 133 -8.61 -14.71 -4.89
N GLN A 134 -9.89 -15.07 -4.93
CA GLN A 134 -10.41 -16.18 -4.15
C GLN A 134 -9.82 -17.53 -4.58
N ALA A 135 -9.68 -17.77 -5.88
CA ALA A 135 -9.09 -18.99 -6.42
C ALA A 135 -7.60 -19.15 -6.06
N GLU A 136 -6.85 -18.05 -6.01
CA GLU A 136 -5.45 -17.98 -5.58
C GLU A 136 -5.29 -18.04 -4.05
N GLY A 137 -6.39 -18.02 -3.29
CA GLY A 137 -6.38 -18.16 -1.82
C GLY A 137 -6.04 -16.88 -1.06
N HIS A 138 -6.12 -15.72 -1.71
CA HIS A 138 -5.87 -14.44 -1.02
C HIS A 138 -6.86 -14.22 0.11
N LEU A 139 -6.36 -13.77 1.25
CA LEU A 139 -7.16 -13.46 2.43
C LEU A 139 -7.67 -12.02 2.43
N ALA A 140 -6.97 -11.13 1.72
CA ALA A 140 -7.31 -9.74 1.60
C ALA A 140 -6.98 -9.19 0.21
N GLU A 141 -7.60 -8.08 -0.13
CA GLU A 141 -7.24 -7.26 -1.30
C GLU A 141 -7.15 -5.80 -0.87
N ALA A 142 -6.28 -5.02 -1.51
CA ALA A 142 -6.28 -3.57 -1.34
C ALA A 142 -6.00 -2.82 -2.63
N ILE A 143 -6.45 -1.59 -2.67
CA ILE A 143 -6.28 -0.67 -3.79
C ILE A 143 -6.15 0.75 -3.28
N THR A 144 -5.42 1.58 -4.03
CA THR A 144 -5.42 3.03 -3.86
C THR A 144 -6.32 3.71 -4.91
N GLY A 145 -6.57 5.01 -4.79
CA GLY A 145 -7.17 5.79 -5.86
C GLY A 145 -8.47 6.50 -5.52
N ILE A 146 -9.47 6.46 -6.40
CA ILE A 146 -10.64 7.34 -6.39
C ILE A 146 -11.38 7.33 -5.05
N ARG A 147 -11.55 8.52 -4.47
CA ARG A 147 -12.19 8.71 -3.14
C ARG A 147 -13.59 8.13 -3.10
N TYR A 148 -13.90 7.32 -2.07
CA TYR A 148 -15.16 6.64 -1.83
C TYR A 148 -15.65 5.67 -2.92
N PHE A 149 -14.93 5.53 -4.02
CA PHE A 149 -15.37 4.76 -5.16
C PHE A 149 -15.39 3.25 -4.90
N TYR A 150 -14.34 2.71 -4.28
CA TYR A 150 -14.18 1.26 -4.12
C TYR A 150 -15.02 0.64 -3.00
N ARG A 151 -15.65 1.44 -2.15
CA ARG A 151 -16.60 0.93 -1.14
C ARG A 151 -17.77 0.16 -1.76
N GLN A 152 -18.22 0.50 -2.96
CA GLN A 152 -19.27 -0.22 -3.68
C GLN A 152 -18.89 -1.66 -4.09
N PHE A 153 -17.59 -2.00 -3.98
CA PHE A 153 -17.05 -3.34 -4.27
C PHE A 153 -16.57 -4.05 -2.99
N GLY A 154 -16.91 -3.54 -1.81
CA GLY A 154 -16.61 -4.16 -0.52
C GLY A 154 -15.29 -3.73 0.11
N TYR A 155 -14.67 -2.66 -0.36
CA TYR A 155 -13.45 -2.09 0.22
C TYR A 155 -13.77 -0.96 1.20
N GLU A 156 -12.95 -0.82 2.23
CA GLU A 156 -13.00 0.29 3.18
C GLU A 156 -11.60 0.87 3.41
N TYR A 157 -11.50 2.16 3.70
CA TYR A 157 -10.24 2.75 4.16
C TYR A 157 -9.82 2.11 5.49
N ALA A 158 -8.74 1.38 5.51
CA ALA A 158 -8.36 0.60 6.69
C ALA A 158 -6.85 0.55 6.99
N LEU A 159 -6.00 1.15 6.15
CA LEU A 159 -4.56 1.23 6.39
C LEU A 159 -4.04 2.61 6.01
N ASP A 160 -2.94 3.01 6.64
CA ASP A 160 -2.24 4.24 6.30
C ASP A 160 -1.60 4.14 4.91
N LEU A 161 -1.73 5.21 4.12
CA LEU A 161 -1.03 5.39 2.84
C LEU A 161 -0.15 6.63 2.91
N GLY A 162 1.16 6.42 2.87
CA GLY A 162 2.12 7.50 2.99
C GLY A 162 2.11 8.14 4.39
N GLY A 163 2.21 9.43 4.43
CA GLY A 163 2.50 10.26 5.60
C GLY A 163 3.88 10.85 5.47
N ARG A 164 4.02 12.16 5.60
CA ARG A 164 5.25 12.84 5.23
C ARG A 164 5.61 14.01 6.11
N SER A 165 6.92 14.21 6.27
CA SER A 165 7.53 15.40 6.83
C SER A 165 8.36 16.13 5.79
N ILE A 166 8.28 17.46 5.77
CA ILE A 166 8.89 18.29 4.73
C ILE A 166 9.97 19.18 5.36
N THR A 167 11.19 19.06 4.85
CA THR A 167 12.33 19.89 5.16
C THR A 167 12.54 20.89 4.02
N TYR A 168 12.44 22.18 4.30
CA TYR A 168 12.80 23.21 3.33
C TYR A 168 14.31 23.36 3.25
N LEU A 169 14.85 23.51 2.04
CA LEU A 169 16.31 23.60 1.82
C LEU A 169 16.95 24.78 2.59
N SER A 170 16.20 25.86 2.81
CA SER A 170 16.66 27.03 3.58
C SER A 170 16.89 26.74 5.06
N LEU A 171 16.35 25.64 5.58
CA LEU A 171 16.50 25.22 6.98
C LEU A 171 17.70 24.28 7.19
N ILE A 172 18.30 23.77 6.11
CA ILE A 172 19.43 22.85 6.20
C ILE A 172 20.68 23.59 6.66
N PRO A 173 21.32 23.20 7.78
CA PRO A 173 22.56 23.81 8.22
C PRO A 173 23.65 23.71 7.14
N ARG A 174 24.37 24.79 6.92
CA ARG A 174 25.51 24.81 5.97
C ARG A 174 26.63 23.90 6.47
N ALA A 175 27.40 23.34 5.52
CA ALA A 175 28.65 22.66 5.85
C ALA A 175 29.66 23.67 6.42
N GLU A 176 30.50 23.21 7.32
CA GLU A 176 31.64 24.00 7.79
C GLU A 176 32.70 24.03 6.69
N GLU A 177 33.21 25.24 6.40
CA GLU A 177 34.20 25.43 5.34
C GLU A 177 35.52 24.70 5.68
N GLY A 178 36.01 23.89 4.75
CA GLY A 178 37.22 23.09 4.91
C GLY A 178 37.06 21.82 5.75
N VAL A 179 35.87 21.52 6.27
CA VAL A 179 35.60 20.28 7.00
C VAL A 179 34.93 19.26 6.07
N PRO A 180 35.48 18.05 5.90
CA PRO A 180 34.84 17.00 5.11
C PRO A 180 33.51 16.63 5.70
N GLU A 181 32.52 16.28 4.83
CA GLU A 181 31.25 15.77 5.28
C GLU A 181 31.42 14.42 6.01
N PRO A 182 30.84 14.27 7.20
CA PRO A 182 30.96 13.03 7.97
C PRO A 182 30.22 11.84 7.34
N TYR A 183 29.24 12.10 6.48
CA TYR A 183 28.46 11.09 5.77
C TYR A 183 28.24 11.47 4.31
N SER A 184 28.20 10.47 3.45
CA SER A 184 27.93 10.62 2.01
C SER A 184 27.00 9.51 1.52
N LEU A 185 26.53 9.64 0.28
CA LEU A 185 25.71 8.66 -0.38
C LEU A 185 26.52 7.96 -1.49
N ARG A 186 26.38 6.66 -1.58
CA ARG A 186 26.84 5.87 -2.74
C ARG A 186 25.73 4.97 -3.26
N ASP A 187 25.75 4.61 -4.53
CA ASP A 187 24.84 3.62 -5.07
C ASP A 187 24.96 2.30 -4.29
N ALA A 188 23.82 1.67 -4.01
CA ALA A 188 23.81 0.35 -3.42
C ALA A 188 24.24 -0.70 -4.44
N THR A 189 24.89 -1.74 -3.97
CA THR A 189 25.31 -2.90 -4.76
C THR A 189 24.60 -4.16 -4.26
N GLU A 190 24.71 -5.27 -5.01
CA GLU A 190 24.12 -6.54 -4.57
C GLU A 190 24.72 -7.04 -3.23
N GLU A 191 25.92 -6.63 -2.86
CA GLU A 191 26.55 -6.95 -1.58
C GLU A 191 25.87 -6.26 -0.39
N ASP A 192 25.16 -5.14 -0.63
CA ASP A 192 24.45 -4.39 0.41
C ASP A 192 23.06 -4.97 0.71
N ILE A 193 22.52 -5.85 -0.15
CA ILE A 193 21.16 -6.39 -0.02
C ILE A 193 20.87 -6.99 1.36
N PRO A 194 21.74 -7.82 1.95
CA PRO A 194 21.48 -8.37 3.28
C PRO A 194 21.31 -7.30 4.36
N LEU A 195 22.12 -6.25 4.32
CA LEU A 195 22.03 -5.13 5.26
C LEU A 195 20.72 -4.32 5.03
N ILE A 196 20.38 -4.04 3.78
CA ILE A 196 19.15 -3.31 3.42
C ILE A 196 17.92 -4.04 3.93
N LEU A 197 17.81 -5.35 3.68
CA LEU A 197 16.69 -6.18 4.14
C LEU A 197 16.62 -6.20 5.67
N HIS A 198 17.77 -6.39 6.34
CA HIS A 198 17.83 -6.40 7.80
C HIS A 198 17.35 -5.07 8.40
N LEU A 199 17.85 -3.94 7.90
CA LEU A 199 17.48 -2.62 8.40
C LEU A 199 16.00 -2.31 8.13
N TYR A 200 15.49 -2.68 6.96
CA TYR A 200 14.09 -2.52 6.62
C TYR A 200 13.22 -3.31 7.61
N ASP A 201 13.55 -4.57 7.86
CA ASP A 201 12.77 -5.43 8.75
C ASP A 201 12.81 -5.02 10.23
N CYS A 202 13.83 -4.28 10.68
CA CYS A 202 13.87 -3.74 12.05
C CYS A 202 12.64 -2.87 12.36
N ARG A 203 12.05 -2.24 11.37
CA ARG A 203 10.88 -1.39 11.51
C ARG A 203 9.55 -2.16 11.60
N LYS A 204 9.51 -3.41 11.17
CA LYS A 204 8.33 -4.28 11.16
C LYS A 204 7.61 -4.32 12.51
N ALA A 205 8.35 -4.36 13.62
CA ALA A 205 7.80 -4.41 14.97
C ALA A 205 6.90 -3.21 15.32
N SER A 206 7.01 -2.08 14.62
CA SER A 206 6.19 -0.88 14.84
C SER A 206 4.86 -0.88 14.09
N SER A 207 4.61 -1.86 13.20
CA SER A 207 3.46 -1.87 12.28
C SER A 207 2.49 -3.03 12.57
N ILE A 208 1.18 -2.81 12.38
CA ILE A 208 0.20 -3.91 12.35
C ILE A 208 0.30 -4.65 11.03
N VAL A 209 0.21 -3.93 9.92
CA VAL A 209 0.42 -4.51 8.59
C VAL A 209 1.74 -4.02 8.03
N TRP A 210 2.52 -4.97 7.56
CA TRP A 210 3.84 -4.78 6.99
C TRP A 210 3.91 -5.40 5.60
N SER A 211 4.51 -4.71 4.63
CA SER A 211 4.83 -5.29 3.33
C SER A 211 6.32 -5.64 3.27
N PRO A 212 6.70 -6.92 3.33
CA PRO A 212 8.07 -7.34 3.15
C PRO A 212 8.63 -6.90 1.79
N ILE A 213 9.90 -6.52 1.76
CA ILE A 213 10.63 -6.31 0.50
C ILE A 213 11.39 -7.60 0.18
N GLU A 214 11.17 -8.14 -1.00
CA GLU A 214 11.86 -9.32 -1.46
C GLU A 214 13.20 -8.96 -2.12
N GLU A 215 14.21 -9.83 -1.98
CA GLU A 215 15.53 -9.64 -2.58
C GLU A 215 15.45 -9.44 -4.10
N ARG A 216 14.57 -10.21 -4.79
CA ARG A 216 14.36 -10.07 -6.24
C ARG A 216 13.89 -8.67 -6.64
N TRP A 217 13.12 -7.99 -5.78
CA TRP A 217 12.65 -6.62 -5.96
C TRP A 217 13.79 -5.62 -5.86
N LEU A 218 14.65 -5.75 -4.84
CA LEU A 218 15.84 -4.91 -4.71
C LEU A 218 16.79 -5.07 -5.90
N ARG A 219 17.08 -6.33 -6.31
CA ARG A 219 17.90 -6.62 -7.48
C ARG A 219 17.34 -6.00 -8.76
N TYR A 220 16.02 -6.09 -8.93
CA TYR A 220 15.36 -5.47 -10.08
C TYR A 220 15.61 -3.96 -10.13
N HIS A 221 15.34 -3.24 -9.05
CA HIS A 221 15.57 -1.79 -8.99
C HIS A 221 17.04 -1.41 -9.15
N MET A 222 17.96 -2.14 -8.51
CA MET A 222 19.41 -1.88 -8.64
C MET A 222 19.91 -2.04 -10.09
N ARG A 223 19.28 -2.88 -10.89
CA ARG A 223 19.66 -3.10 -12.30
C ARG A 223 18.98 -2.12 -13.26
N THR A 224 17.78 -1.70 -12.95
CA THR A 224 16.91 -1.01 -13.91
C THR A 224 16.83 0.50 -13.72
N TRP A 225 17.16 1.04 -12.55
CA TRP A 225 16.97 2.47 -12.24
C TRP A 225 17.68 3.44 -13.22
N LYS A 226 18.77 3.02 -13.88
CA LYS A 226 19.47 3.85 -14.87
C LYS A 226 18.85 3.80 -16.26
N THR A 227 18.12 2.74 -16.56
CA THR A 227 17.63 2.42 -17.92
C THR A 227 16.12 2.60 -18.07
N LEU A 228 15.35 2.44 -16.99
CA LEU A 228 13.91 2.65 -17.04
C LEU A 228 13.59 4.14 -17.00
N GLU A 229 12.80 4.57 -17.98
CA GLU A 229 12.26 5.95 -18.06
C GLU A 229 10.94 6.06 -17.30
N MET A 230 10.91 5.59 -16.05
CA MET A 230 9.73 5.63 -15.18
C MET A 230 10.00 6.53 -14.00
N ASP A 231 9.06 7.42 -13.70
CA ASP A 231 9.18 8.38 -12.61
C ASP A 231 9.24 7.71 -11.23
N ASP A 232 8.67 6.50 -11.11
CA ASP A 232 8.55 5.75 -9.87
C ASP A 232 9.66 4.69 -9.68
N SER A 233 10.65 4.61 -10.58
CA SER A 233 11.80 3.73 -10.38
C SER A 233 12.59 4.13 -9.15
N TRP A 234 13.03 3.13 -8.38
CA TRP A 234 13.75 3.34 -7.14
C TRP A 234 15.25 3.44 -7.36
N HIS A 235 15.84 4.53 -6.87
CA HIS A 235 17.27 4.64 -6.70
C HIS A 235 17.63 4.33 -5.24
N ILE A 236 18.27 3.19 -5.03
CA ILE A 236 18.67 2.69 -3.72
C ILE A 236 20.12 3.08 -3.45
N GLN A 237 20.38 3.75 -2.34
CA GLN A 237 21.69 4.25 -1.96
C GLN A 237 22.03 3.89 -0.53
N MET A 238 23.31 3.67 -0.27
CA MET A 238 23.85 3.49 1.07
C MET A 238 24.30 4.83 1.65
N VAL A 239 23.96 5.06 2.91
CA VAL A 239 24.57 6.12 3.73
C VAL A 239 25.88 5.58 4.27
N VAL A 240 27.00 6.19 3.92
CA VAL A 240 28.33 5.76 4.37
C VAL A 240 29.02 6.85 5.17
N ASP A 241 29.79 6.43 6.17
CA ASP A 241 30.64 7.34 6.95
C ASP A 241 31.96 7.69 6.22
N SER A 242 32.80 8.51 6.84
CA SER A 242 34.07 8.92 6.29
C SER A 242 35.09 7.79 6.06
N ALA A 243 34.88 6.61 6.68
CA ALA A 243 35.65 5.39 6.44
C ALA A 243 35.06 4.52 5.31
N GLY A 244 33.95 4.91 4.74
CA GLY A 244 33.22 4.15 3.71
C GLY A 244 32.35 3.03 4.27
N LEU A 245 32.20 2.92 5.59
CA LEU A 245 31.35 1.91 6.22
C LEU A 245 29.88 2.29 6.08
N ALA A 246 29.05 1.33 5.64
CA ALA A 246 27.60 1.53 5.51
C ALA A 246 26.94 1.68 6.90
N GLN A 247 26.26 2.79 7.09
CA GLN A 247 25.54 3.17 8.31
C GLN A 247 24.02 3.11 8.14
N GLY A 248 23.55 2.92 6.90
CA GLY A 248 22.13 2.85 6.58
C GLY A 248 21.91 2.87 5.07
N PHE A 249 20.65 2.92 4.69
CA PHE A 249 20.27 3.09 3.28
C PHE A 249 19.13 4.09 3.15
N LEU A 250 19.00 4.65 1.96
CA LEU A 250 17.84 5.44 1.58
C LEU A 250 17.35 5.07 0.17
N VAL A 251 16.09 5.34 -0.08
CA VAL A 251 15.45 5.14 -1.37
C VAL A 251 14.83 6.45 -1.84
N THR A 252 15.17 6.86 -3.06
CA THR A 252 14.59 8.02 -3.72
C THR A 252 14.06 7.63 -5.10
N PRO A 253 13.14 8.39 -5.71
CA PRO A 253 12.82 8.19 -7.12
C PRO A 253 13.97 8.62 -8.02
N VAL A 254 13.99 8.14 -9.25
CA VAL A 254 14.97 8.52 -10.28
C VAL A 254 14.64 9.84 -10.97
N VAL A 255 13.43 10.34 -10.76
CA VAL A 255 12.93 11.63 -11.27
C VAL A 255 12.43 12.47 -10.10
N ARG A 256 12.70 13.74 -10.13
CA ARG A 256 12.28 14.66 -9.07
C ARG A 256 10.77 14.97 -9.22
N TRP A 257 10.04 14.90 -8.10
CA TRP A 257 8.62 15.24 -8.05
C TRP A 257 8.44 16.74 -7.84
N ASP A 258 8.15 17.46 -8.91
CA ASP A 258 8.01 18.92 -8.91
C ASP A 258 9.22 19.60 -8.24
N GLN A 259 9.03 20.34 -7.16
CA GLN A 259 10.07 21.02 -6.40
C GLN A 259 10.66 20.19 -5.25
N SER A 260 10.23 18.91 -5.12
CA SER A 260 10.57 18.05 -3.98
C SER A 260 11.52 16.91 -4.37
N MET A 261 12.56 16.71 -3.56
CA MET A 261 13.24 15.43 -3.45
C MET A 261 12.47 14.54 -2.49
N VAL A 262 11.92 13.43 -2.98
CA VAL A 262 11.19 12.49 -2.14
C VAL A 262 12.11 11.40 -1.61
N VAL A 263 11.98 11.04 -0.34
CA VAL A 263 12.64 9.91 0.31
C VAL A 263 11.55 8.90 0.68
N PHE A 264 11.61 7.71 0.08
CA PHE A 264 10.65 6.62 0.32
C PHE A 264 11.08 5.69 1.45
N ALA A 265 12.36 5.60 1.73
CA ALA A 265 12.93 4.88 2.88
C ALA A 265 14.20 5.57 3.34
N LEU A 266 14.45 5.55 4.64
CA LEU A 266 15.71 5.92 5.27
C LEU A 266 15.81 5.13 6.57
N GLU A 267 16.56 4.04 6.53
CA GLU A 267 16.78 3.18 7.69
C GLU A 267 18.28 3.14 8.01
N VAL A 268 18.61 3.11 9.27
CA VAL A 268 19.97 3.19 9.77
C VAL A 268 20.28 2.09 10.77
N VAL A 269 21.57 1.78 10.96
CA VAL A 269 22.00 0.77 11.93
C VAL A 269 21.57 1.16 13.37
N PRO A 270 21.33 0.20 14.26
CA PRO A 270 21.07 0.48 15.67
C PRO A 270 22.14 1.42 16.27
N ASP A 271 21.74 2.26 17.20
CA ASP A 271 22.61 3.22 17.91
C ASP A 271 23.22 4.34 17.01
N PHE A 272 22.81 4.42 15.73
CA PHE A 272 23.24 5.52 14.87
C PHE A 272 22.66 6.86 15.32
N ASN A 273 23.52 7.84 15.52
CA ASN A 273 23.08 9.19 15.92
C ASN A 273 22.50 9.94 14.71
N LEU A 274 21.25 9.63 14.41
CA LEU A 274 20.53 10.19 13.27
C LEU A 274 20.42 11.72 13.35
N GLN A 275 20.17 12.29 14.53
CA GLN A 275 20.07 13.74 14.72
C GLN A 275 21.35 14.47 14.33
N ARG A 276 22.51 13.89 14.67
CA ARG A 276 23.82 14.45 14.29
C ARG A 276 24.13 14.28 12.81
N ALA A 277 23.69 13.18 12.21
CA ALA A 277 23.99 12.83 10.83
C ALA A 277 23.07 13.53 9.82
N LEU A 278 21.82 13.83 10.20
CA LEU A 278 20.81 14.39 9.30
C LEU A 278 21.26 15.62 8.51
N PRO A 279 21.95 16.64 9.05
CA PRO A 279 22.38 17.78 8.26
C PRO A 279 23.26 17.39 7.06
N ALA A 280 24.21 16.45 7.23
CA ALA A 280 25.04 15.94 6.14
C ALA A 280 24.23 15.11 5.13
N ILE A 281 23.35 14.23 5.62
CA ILE A 281 22.45 13.43 4.76
C ILE A 281 21.53 14.34 3.94
N LEU A 282 20.95 15.38 4.54
CA LEU A 282 20.09 16.35 3.85
C LEU A 282 20.85 17.09 2.73
N ARG A 283 22.09 17.51 2.99
CA ARG A 283 22.94 18.14 1.97
C ARG A 283 23.26 17.17 0.83
N ALA A 284 23.56 15.91 1.15
CA ALA A 284 23.80 14.87 0.14
C ALA A 284 22.57 14.61 -0.73
N ILE A 285 21.37 14.50 -0.13
CA ILE A 285 20.09 14.35 -0.85
C ILE A 285 19.84 15.58 -1.74
N HIS A 286 20.10 16.79 -1.25
CA HIS A 286 19.96 18.02 -2.04
C HIS A 286 20.90 18.02 -3.24
N ALA A 287 22.18 17.68 -3.04
CA ALA A 287 23.16 17.61 -4.12
C ALA A 287 22.77 16.60 -5.20
N GLN A 288 22.22 15.46 -4.82
CA GLN A 288 21.66 14.47 -5.73
C GLN A 288 20.45 15.03 -6.48
N GLY A 289 19.53 15.70 -5.78
CA GLY A 289 18.31 16.27 -6.38
C GLY A 289 18.58 17.28 -7.48
N LEU A 290 19.72 17.97 -7.43
CA LEU A 290 20.18 18.87 -8.49
C LEU A 290 20.60 18.15 -9.79
N GLN A 291 20.92 16.86 -9.69
CA GLN A 291 21.37 16.04 -10.82
C GLN A 291 20.26 15.19 -11.45
N LEU A 292 19.10 15.06 -10.77
CA LEU A 292 18.00 14.28 -11.27
C LEU A 292 17.32 14.93 -12.49
N ARG A 293 16.79 14.06 -13.34
CA ARG A 293 15.90 14.51 -14.41
C ARG A 293 14.68 15.20 -13.82
N VAL A 294 14.17 16.18 -14.54
CA VAL A 294 12.95 16.90 -14.19
C VAL A 294 12.02 16.93 -15.41
N SER A 295 10.73 16.86 -15.14
CA SER A 295 9.73 17.11 -16.18
C SER A 295 9.83 18.54 -16.68
N ALA A 296 9.40 18.81 -17.91
CA ALA A 296 9.34 20.17 -18.44
C ALA A 296 8.44 21.05 -17.54
N ASN A 297 8.87 22.31 -17.32
CA ASN A 297 8.16 23.31 -16.51
C ASN A 297 8.18 23.12 -14.99
N VAL A 298 9.10 22.32 -14.46
CA VAL A 298 9.30 22.15 -13.02
C VAL A 298 10.26 23.23 -12.49
N GLY A 299 9.88 23.86 -11.37
CA GLY A 299 10.70 24.88 -10.71
C GLY A 299 11.99 24.31 -10.06
N PRO A 300 12.86 25.17 -9.52
CA PRO A 300 14.03 24.71 -8.80
C PRO A 300 13.63 23.89 -7.57
N ILE A 301 14.51 22.96 -7.17
CA ILE A 301 14.30 22.19 -5.93
C ILE A 301 14.22 23.15 -4.74
N SER A 302 13.25 22.96 -3.87
CA SER A 302 13.01 23.81 -2.70
C SER A 302 12.87 23.03 -1.39
N GLU A 303 12.60 21.73 -1.47
CA GLU A 303 12.30 20.91 -0.30
C GLU A 303 12.73 19.45 -0.45
N ILE A 304 12.92 18.79 0.67
CA ILE A 304 13.06 17.33 0.80
C ILE A 304 11.82 16.81 1.51
N CYS A 305 11.12 15.87 0.90
CA CYS A 305 9.89 15.27 1.39
C CYS A 305 10.18 13.85 1.88
N PHE A 306 10.20 13.63 3.19
CA PHE A 306 10.29 12.29 3.78
C PHE A 306 8.91 11.64 3.81
N ASN A 307 8.66 10.70 2.91
CA ASN A 307 7.41 9.96 2.80
C ASN A 307 7.56 8.58 3.46
N LEU A 308 7.63 8.56 4.79
CA LEU A 308 8.03 7.39 5.58
C LEU A 308 6.90 6.83 6.48
N GLY A 309 5.65 7.20 6.22
CA GLY A 309 4.48 6.78 7.00
C GLY A 309 4.08 7.79 8.08
N GLN A 310 3.19 7.38 8.97
CA GLN A 310 2.65 8.25 10.01
C GLN A 310 3.68 8.57 11.09
N ALA A 311 4.50 7.59 11.46
CA ALA A 311 5.52 7.73 12.48
C ALA A 311 6.84 7.13 11.99
N HIS A 312 7.92 7.87 12.15
CA HIS A 312 9.25 7.41 11.78
C HIS A 312 10.31 8.08 12.65
N PRO A 313 11.39 7.37 13.08
CA PRO A 313 12.45 7.98 13.88
C PRO A 313 13.10 9.20 13.25
N VAL A 314 13.15 9.27 11.94
CA VAL A 314 13.63 10.45 11.18
C VAL A 314 12.81 11.69 11.52
N TYR A 315 11.51 11.58 11.75
CA TYR A 315 10.66 12.75 12.06
C TYR A 315 11.02 13.36 13.43
N ASP A 316 11.28 12.51 14.41
CA ASP A 316 11.71 12.94 15.73
C ASP A 316 13.10 13.60 15.66
N ALA A 317 14.00 13.02 14.86
CA ALA A 317 15.35 13.54 14.67
C ALA A 317 15.38 14.87 13.89
N LEU A 318 14.50 15.05 12.90
CA LEU A 318 14.32 16.34 12.19
C LEU A 318 13.72 17.40 13.11
N GLY A 319 12.76 17.00 13.93
CA GLY A 319 12.00 17.91 14.77
C GLY A 319 11.34 19.05 13.97
N LYS A 320 10.69 19.97 14.66
CA LYS A 320 10.06 21.15 14.02
C LYS A 320 11.05 22.15 13.45
N ALA A 321 12.31 22.10 13.88
CA ALA A 321 13.35 23.02 13.41
C ALA A 321 13.74 22.73 11.95
N LEU A 322 13.89 21.46 11.56
CA LEU A 322 14.25 21.09 10.20
C LEU A 322 13.02 20.70 9.35
N ALA A 323 11.97 20.14 9.96
CA ALA A 323 10.75 19.75 9.26
C ALA A 323 9.50 20.37 9.91
N PRO A 324 9.21 21.65 9.67
CA PRO A 324 8.09 22.37 10.29
C PRO A 324 6.73 21.91 9.76
N ARG A 325 6.66 21.23 8.61
CA ARG A 325 5.43 20.77 7.98
C ARG A 325 5.34 19.25 8.01
N HIS A 326 4.32 18.76 8.71
CA HIS A 326 3.94 17.35 8.72
C HIS A 326 2.59 17.19 8.04
N MET A 327 2.44 16.15 7.21
CA MET A 327 1.20 15.78 6.54
C MET A 327 0.83 14.36 6.95
N PRO A 328 -0.36 14.17 7.55
CA PRO A 328 -0.81 12.84 7.95
C PRO A 328 -0.99 11.92 6.73
N PRO A 329 -0.98 10.59 6.93
CA PRO A 329 -1.28 9.62 5.90
C PRO A 329 -2.65 9.84 5.27
N TYR A 330 -2.77 9.46 4.00
CA TYR A 330 -4.05 9.13 3.38
C TYR A 330 -4.44 7.69 3.75
N ALA A 331 -5.14 6.96 2.91
CA ALA A 331 -5.58 5.62 3.25
C ALA A 331 -5.59 4.66 2.06
N TRP A 332 -5.23 3.40 2.33
CA TRP A 332 -5.55 2.27 1.48
C TRP A 332 -6.96 1.80 1.71
N TYR A 333 -7.63 1.43 0.63
CA TYR A 333 -8.81 0.60 0.68
C TYR A 333 -8.42 -0.86 0.88
N VAL A 334 -9.06 -1.53 1.83
CA VAL A 334 -8.87 -2.97 2.09
C VAL A 334 -10.20 -3.67 1.99
N ARG A 335 -10.20 -4.85 1.41
CA ARG A 335 -11.34 -5.78 1.35
C ARG A 335 -10.94 -7.11 1.96
N ILE A 336 -11.78 -7.66 2.81
CA ILE A 336 -11.70 -9.03 3.32
C ILE A 336 -12.92 -9.78 2.79
N ALA A 337 -12.70 -10.78 1.96
CA ALA A 337 -13.78 -11.55 1.37
C ALA A 337 -14.45 -12.50 2.39
N ASP A 338 -13.65 -13.09 3.27
CA ASP A 338 -14.06 -14.02 4.32
C ASP A 338 -13.43 -13.60 5.65
N LEU A 339 -14.16 -12.78 6.40
CA LEU A 339 -13.67 -12.22 7.66
C LEU A 339 -13.39 -13.28 8.73
N PRO A 340 -14.25 -14.30 8.95
CA PRO A 340 -13.94 -15.42 9.82
C PRO A 340 -12.61 -16.12 9.49
N LYS A 341 -12.39 -16.43 8.21
CA LYS A 341 -11.16 -17.07 7.74
C LYS A 341 -9.92 -16.19 8.01
N PHE A 342 -10.02 -14.88 7.78
CA PHE A 342 -8.95 -13.94 8.11
C PHE A 342 -8.65 -13.92 9.62
N ILE A 343 -9.69 -13.83 10.48
CA ILE A 343 -9.54 -13.85 11.95
C ILE A 343 -8.90 -15.16 12.42
N GLN A 344 -9.31 -16.30 11.87
CA GLN A 344 -8.68 -17.61 12.18
C GLN A 344 -7.20 -17.62 11.80
N HIS A 345 -6.85 -17.03 10.64
CA HIS A 345 -5.47 -16.97 10.17
C HIS A 345 -4.58 -16.11 11.07
N VAL A 346 -5.10 -14.98 11.56
CA VAL A 346 -4.36 -14.07 12.44
C VAL A 346 -4.57 -14.37 13.93
N ALA A 347 -5.22 -15.48 14.28
CA ALA A 347 -5.47 -15.92 15.67
C ALA A 347 -4.24 -15.82 16.58
N PRO A 348 -3.01 -16.25 16.17
CA PRO A 348 -1.83 -16.14 17.02
C PRO A 348 -1.51 -14.71 17.44
N VAL A 349 -1.89 -13.71 16.65
CA VAL A 349 -1.72 -12.29 17.04
C VAL A 349 -2.73 -11.91 18.12
N LEU A 350 -3.99 -12.27 17.96
CA LEU A 350 -5.04 -11.97 18.93
C LEU A 350 -4.77 -12.64 20.28
N GLU A 351 -4.35 -13.91 20.26
CA GLU A 351 -3.96 -14.67 21.44
C GLU A 351 -2.75 -14.05 22.14
N ARG A 352 -1.72 -13.64 21.38
CA ARG A 352 -0.54 -12.95 21.93
C ARG A 352 -0.92 -11.61 22.57
N ARG A 353 -1.84 -10.85 21.96
CA ARG A 353 -2.34 -9.57 22.53
C ARG A 353 -3.06 -9.81 23.86
N LEU A 354 -3.90 -10.85 23.96
CA LEU A 354 -4.52 -11.24 25.22
C LEU A 354 -3.46 -11.65 26.26
N ALA A 355 -2.54 -12.53 25.89
CA ALA A 355 -1.50 -13.02 26.80
C ALA A 355 -0.62 -11.90 27.39
N HIS A 356 -0.39 -10.81 26.65
CA HIS A 356 0.38 -9.65 27.13
C HIS A 356 -0.50 -8.56 27.78
N SER A 357 -1.72 -8.89 28.16
CA SER A 357 -2.68 -7.99 28.79
C SER A 357 -3.21 -8.55 30.11
N PRO A 358 -3.94 -7.76 30.91
CA PRO A 358 -4.65 -8.29 32.10
C PRO A 358 -5.71 -9.37 31.75
N LEU A 359 -6.02 -9.57 30.46
CA LEU A 359 -7.00 -10.52 29.95
C LEU A 359 -6.37 -11.84 29.46
N GLY A 360 -5.19 -12.21 29.91
CA GLY A 360 -4.43 -13.38 29.41
C GLY A 360 -5.17 -14.72 29.48
N SER A 361 -6.13 -14.87 30.40
CA SER A 361 -6.99 -16.06 30.51
C SER A 361 -8.42 -15.82 30.07
N PHE A 362 -8.65 -14.85 29.20
CA PHE A 362 -10.00 -14.50 28.75
C PHE A 362 -10.71 -15.72 28.15
N SER A 363 -11.93 -15.99 28.64
CA SER A 363 -12.85 -16.99 28.10
C SER A 363 -14.20 -16.33 27.88
N GLY A 364 -14.69 -16.37 26.66
CA GLY A 364 -15.96 -15.73 26.32
C GLY A 364 -16.18 -15.60 24.81
N GLU A 365 -17.32 -15.07 24.47
CA GLU A 365 -17.73 -14.83 23.09
C GLU A 365 -17.83 -13.33 22.82
N LEU A 366 -17.42 -12.91 21.63
CA LEU A 366 -17.63 -11.58 21.11
C LEU A 366 -18.47 -11.68 19.82
N LYS A 367 -19.62 -11.04 19.81
CA LYS A 367 -20.56 -11.01 18.69
C LYS A 367 -20.63 -9.59 18.14
N PHE A 368 -20.28 -9.46 16.86
CA PHE A 368 -20.27 -8.20 16.13
C PHE A 368 -21.44 -8.18 15.15
N ASP A 369 -22.28 -7.18 15.25
CA ASP A 369 -23.35 -6.93 14.27
C ASP A 369 -22.85 -5.89 13.23
N PHE A 370 -22.96 -6.23 11.95
CA PHE A 370 -22.65 -5.34 10.83
C PHE A 370 -23.92 -4.89 10.08
N TYR A 371 -25.10 -4.98 10.73
CA TYR A 371 -26.43 -4.67 10.20
C TYR A 371 -26.89 -5.53 9.01
N ARG A 372 -25.96 -6.07 8.20
CA ARG A 372 -26.26 -6.97 7.07
C ARG A 372 -25.62 -8.34 7.19
N GLY A 373 -24.96 -8.60 8.28
CA GLY A 373 -24.22 -9.79 8.62
C GLY A 373 -23.48 -9.54 9.91
N GLY A 374 -22.58 -10.42 10.32
CA GLY A 374 -21.81 -10.24 11.54
C GLY A 374 -20.72 -11.31 11.68
N LEU A 375 -20.00 -11.21 12.75
CA LEU A 375 -18.89 -12.08 13.13
C LEU A 375 -19.09 -12.53 14.57
N ARG A 376 -18.89 -13.79 14.85
CA ARG A 376 -18.72 -14.33 16.20
C ARG A 376 -17.29 -14.84 16.33
N ILE A 377 -16.62 -14.45 17.40
CA ILE A 377 -15.35 -15.01 17.82
C ILE A 377 -15.46 -15.49 19.25
N ALA A 378 -14.85 -16.65 19.55
CA ALA A 378 -14.87 -17.24 20.88
C ALA A 378 -13.45 -17.60 21.32
N PHE A 379 -13.17 -17.36 22.60
CA PHE A 379 -11.91 -17.67 23.23
C PHE A 379 -12.12 -18.58 24.46
N GLU A 380 -11.18 -19.49 24.67
CA GLU A 380 -11.06 -20.27 25.90
C GLU A 380 -9.64 -20.15 26.42
N HIS A 381 -9.50 -19.67 27.66
CA HIS A 381 -8.18 -19.46 28.30
C HIS A 381 -7.19 -18.65 27.44
N GLY A 382 -7.68 -17.63 26.73
CA GLY A 382 -6.87 -16.78 25.87
C GLY A 382 -6.65 -17.31 24.45
N SER A 383 -7.05 -18.55 24.14
CA SER A 383 -6.91 -19.16 22.82
C SER A 383 -8.20 -19.04 22.02
N LEU A 384 -8.07 -18.70 20.72
CA LEU A 384 -9.22 -18.59 19.80
C LEU A 384 -9.77 -20.00 19.49
N THR A 385 -11.03 -20.26 19.84
CA THR A 385 -11.70 -21.55 19.60
C THR A 385 -12.68 -21.49 18.44
N ALA A 386 -13.21 -20.33 18.10
CA ALA A 386 -14.09 -20.15 16.96
C ALA A 386 -13.97 -18.75 16.37
N ALA A 387 -14.07 -18.67 15.05
CA ALA A 387 -14.40 -17.46 14.31
C ALA A 387 -15.33 -17.86 13.16
N GLU A 388 -16.53 -17.31 13.14
CA GLU A 388 -17.58 -17.74 12.21
C GLU A 388 -18.51 -16.59 11.83
N HIS A 389 -19.19 -16.74 10.70
CA HIS A 389 -20.26 -15.83 10.33
C HIS A 389 -21.38 -15.91 11.35
N TRP A 390 -21.85 -14.77 11.79
CA TRP A 390 -22.93 -14.66 12.74
C TRP A 390 -23.98 -13.65 12.26
N ARG A 391 -25.20 -13.83 12.70
CA ARG A 391 -26.27 -12.88 12.44
C ARG A 391 -27.18 -12.79 13.65
N SER A 392 -27.47 -11.58 14.08
CA SER A 392 -28.47 -11.36 15.13
C SER A 392 -29.85 -11.84 14.68
N SER A 393 -30.52 -12.55 15.56
CA SER A 393 -31.93 -13.00 15.33
C SER A 393 -32.94 -11.89 15.65
N THR A 394 -32.54 -10.95 16.51
CA THR A 394 -33.34 -9.81 16.97
C THR A 394 -32.44 -8.61 17.12
N TRP A 395 -32.86 -7.48 16.60
CA TRP A 395 -32.08 -6.26 16.65
C TRP A 395 -31.85 -5.80 18.11
N GLY A 396 -30.60 -5.58 18.50
CA GLY A 396 -30.23 -5.00 19.80
C GLY A 396 -30.17 -5.96 20.98
N SER A 397 -30.19 -7.30 20.80
CA SER A 397 -30.36 -8.18 21.97
C SER A 397 -29.12 -9.01 22.38
N ASN A 398 -28.21 -9.39 21.48
CA ASN A 398 -27.14 -10.35 21.80
C ASN A 398 -25.75 -9.99 21.26
N GLU A 399 -25.59 -8.87 20.60
CA GLU A 399 -24.28 -8.40 20.13
C GLU A 399 -23.49 -7.77 21.27
N ASN A 400 -22.16 -7.91 21.23
CA ASN A 400 -21.21 -7.18 22.08
C ASN A 400 -20.87 -5.80 21.49
N ALA A 401 -20.85 -5.73 20.16
CA ALA A 401 -20.61 -4.51 19.42
C ALA A 401 -21.36 -4.49 18.09
N ALA A 402 -21.69 -3.28 17.62
CA ALA A 402 -22.26 -3.05 16.31
C ALA A 402 -21.44 -2.01 15.53
N PHE A 403 -21.24 -2.25 14.25
CA PHE A 403 -20.50 -1.37 13.35
C PHE A 403 -21.24 -1.23 12.02
N PRO A 404 -21.33 -0.04 11.43
CA PRO A 404 -21.78 0.11 10.05
C PRO A 404 -20.99 -0.80 9.11
N PRO A 405 -21.59 -1.27 8.01
CA PRO A 405 -20.94 -2.19 7.09
C PRO A 405 -19.53 -1.71 6.68
N LEU A 406 -18.55 -2.61 6.75
CA LEU A 406 -17.13 -2.41 6.48
C LEU A 406 -16.35 -1.61 7.54
N VAL A 407 -16.99 -0.82 8.39
CA VAL A 407 -16.30 0.06 9.37
C VAL A 407 -15.45 -0.75 10.36
N PHE A 408 -15.84 -1.98 10.69
CA PHE A 408 -15.02 -2.87 11.52
C PHE A 408 -13.61 -3.12 10.97
N LEU A 409 -13.40 -3.03 9.65
CA LEU A 409 -12.06 -3.16 9.05
C LEU A 409 -11.11 -2.05 9.53
N GLN A 410 -11.62 -0.85 9.81
CA GLN A 410 -10.80 0.23 10.36
C GLN A 410 -10.28 -0.10 11.76
N LEU A 411 -11.09 -0.79 12.58
CA LEU A 411 -10.69 -1.27 13.90
C LEU A 411 -9.72 -2.45 13.78
N LEU A 412 -10.06 -3.45 12.97
CA LEU A 412 -9.28 -4.67 12.77
C LEU A 412 -7.83 -4.38 12.39
N PHE A 413 -7.63 -3.44 11.47
CA PHE A 413 -6.31 -3.04 10.98
C PHE A 413 -5.67 -1.89 11.77
N GLY A 414 -6.25 -1.48 12.90
CA GLY A 414 -5.69 -0.46 13.77
C GLY A 414 -5.66 0.96 13.18
N TYR A 415 -6.33 1.17 12.04
CA TYR A 415 -6.37 2.47 11.35
C TYR A 415 -7.09 3.54 12.17
N ARG A 416 -8.09 3.13 12.96
CA ARG A 416 -8.82 3.98 13.89
C ARG A 416 -9.02 3.26 15.22
N SER A 417 -8.94 4.01 16.32
CA SER A 417 -9.33 3.51 17.64
C SER A 417 -10.83 3.31 17.73
N LEU A 418 -11.27 2.57 18.74
CA LEU A 418 -12.70 2.42 19.03
C LEU A 418 -13.36 3.78 19.31
N ASP A 419 -12.67 4.67 20.02
CA ASP A 419 -13.17 6.01 20.32
C ASP A 419 -13.27 6.90 19.07
N ASP A 420 -12.28 6.85 18.18
CA ASP A 420 -12.36 7.53 16.88
C ASP A 420 -13.57 7.07 16.07
N LEU A 421 -13.84 5.76 16.07
CA LEU A 421 -14.96 5.20 15.35
C LEU A 421 -16.30 5.59 15.97
N ARG A 422 -16.42 5.60 17.29
CA ARG A 422 -17.62 6.09 18.00
C ARG A 422 -17.88 7.57 17.69
N TYR A 423 -16.83 8.37 17.65
CA TYR A 423 -16.93 9.80 17.30
C TYR A 423 -17.37 10.01 15.84
N ALA A 424 -16.78 9.26 14.92
CA ALA A 424 -17.02 9.42 13.48
C ALA A 424 -18.36 8.77 13.00
N PHE A 425 -18.80 7.72 13.68
CA PHE A 425 -19.98 6.93 13.31
C PHE A 425 -20.91 6.75 14.51
N PRO A 426 -21.99 7.53 14.61
CA PRO A 426 -22.96 7.41 15.72
C PRO A 426 -23.59 6.02 15.89
N ASP A 427 -23.56 5.22 14.83
CA ASP A 427 -24.07 3.83 14.80
C ASP A 427 -23.07 2.81 15.31
N VAL A 428 -21.83 3.19 15.63
CA VAL A 428 -20.88 2.31 16.33
C VAL A 428 -21.30 2.25 17.79
N LYS A 429 -21.68 1.04 18.22
CA LYS A 429 -22.11 0.76 19.61
C LYS A 429 -21.30 -0.39 20.16
N VAL A 430 -20.90 -0.27 21.41
CA VAL A 430 -20.14 -1.30 22.12
C VAL A 430 -20.67 -1.36 23.55
N LYS A 431 -20.91 -2.58 24.03
CA LYS A 431 -21.25 -2.80 25.44
C LYS A 431 -20.05 -2.51 26.32
N GLU A 432 -20.27 -1.86 27.45
CA GLU A 432 -19.22 -1.43 28.38
C GLU A 432 -18.31 -2.60 28.80
N GLU A 433 -18.90 -3.77 29.10
CA GLU A 433 -18.17 -4.98 29.46
C GLU A 433 -17.24 -5.51 28.35
N SER A 434 -17.47 -5.15 27.10
CA SER A 434 -16.70 -5.61 25.94
C SER A 434 -15.61 -4.63 25.50
N GLU A 435 -15.62 -3.43 26.01
CA GLU A 435 -14.73 -2.36 25.55
C GLU A 435 -13.25 -2.67 25.82
N LEU A 436 -12.95 -3.16 27.01
CA LEU A 436 -11.58 -3.51 27.39
C LEU A 436 -11.00 -4.60 26.47
N VAL A 437 -11.76 -5.67 26.24
CA VAL A 437 -11.29 -6.78 25.40
C VAL A 437 -11.15 -6.34 23.93
N LEU A 438 -12.03 -5.47 23.43
CA LEU A 438 -11.92 -4.94 22.07
C LEU A 438 -10.67 -4.07 21.89
N ASN A 439 -10.36 -3.21 22.83
CA ASN A 439 -9.16 -2.37 22.81
C ASN A 439 -7.86 -3.20 22.93
N VAL A 440 -7.90 -4.33 23.65
CA VAL A 440 -6.77 -5.27 23.71
C VAL A 440 -6.62 -6.01 22.39
N LEU A 441 -7.71 -6.54 21.83
CA LEU A 441 -7.68 -7.32 20.60
C LEU A 441 -7.39 -6.45 19.35
N PHE A 442 -7.85 -5.22 19.32
CA PHE A 442 -7.81 -4.34 18.15
C PHE A 442 -7.28 -2.94 18.52
N PRO A 443 -6.01 -2.82 18.94
CA PRO A 443 -5.42 -1.53 19.29
C PRO A 443 -5.23 -0.65 18.06
N ALA A 444 -5.39 0.66 18.21
CA ALA A 444 -4.99 1.62 17.19
C ALA A 444 -3.47 1.64 17.07
N ARG A 445 -2.96 1.42 15.86
CA ARG A 445 -1.54 1.38 15.56
C ARG A 445 -1.33 1.55 14.06
N SER A 446 -0.29 2.28 13.69
CA SER A 446 0.03 2.52 12.28
C SER A 446 0.40 1.24 11.53
N SER A 447 0.27 1.30 10.23
CA SER A 447 0.73 0.28 9.29
C SER A 447 1.71 0.89 8.30
N TRP A 448 2.66 0.09 7.82
CA TRP A 448 3.55 0.49 6.75
C TRP A 448 3.45 -0.49 5.58
N VAL A 449 2.89 -0.01 4.51
CA VAL A 449 2.74 -0.75 3.26
C VAL A 449 3.33 0.10 2.15
N VAL A 450 4.35 -0.42 1.49
CA VAL A 450 5.01 0.27 0.40
C VAL A 450 4.09 0.26 -0.82
N PRO A 451 3.71 1.44 -1.35
CA PRO A 451 3.06 1.48 -2.66
C PRO A 451 4.05 0.99 -3.71
N ILE A 452 3.55 0.28 -4.72
CA ILE A 452 4.37 -0.06 -5.88
C ILE A 452 4.50 1.20 -6.73
N GLY A 453 5.71 1.55 -7.02
CA GLY A 453 6.10 2.46 -8.07
C GLY A 453 6.55 1.67 -9.27
#